data_2c9343223c44aa0b7318cbc81883acac
#
_entry.id   2c9343223c44aa0b7318cbc81883acac
#
_cell.length_a   1.000
_cell.length_b   1.000
_cell.length_c   1.000
_cell.angle_alpha   90.00
_cell.angle_beta   90.00
_cell.angle_gamma   90.00
#
_symmetry.space_group_name_H-M   'P 1'
#
loop_
_entity.id
_entity.type
_entity.pdbx_description
1 polymer ?
#
loop_
_entity_poly.entity_id
_entity_poly.type
_entity_poly.pdbx_seq_one_letter_code
_entity_poly.pdbx_strand_id
1 'polypeptide(L)'
;MIKKVSATILSITIAFSAGMFMQHQTEVYAQNQKVYELRTYTTAAGRLPALLNRFGGGEIDLFIKHGMTSVGYWVPDDAELSQNTMVYMVAHENRDAAAASWSAFGADPVWHTMRDKSREDGAIVTGVVNQFLDPTSFSPAQ
;
A
#
# COMPACT_ATOMS: atom_id res chain seq x y z
N MET A 1 -20.93 39.45 -42.69
CA MET A 1 -20.67 39.44 -41.24
C MET A 1 -20.84 38.05 -40.56
N ILE A 2 -21.11 36.98 -41.28
CA ILE A 2 -21.41 35.65 -40.73
C ILE A 2 -20.19 34.72 -40.66
N LYS A 3 -19.09 35.02 -41.36
CA LYS A 3 -17.87 34.14 -41.40
C LYS A 3 -16.93 34.23 -40.22
N LYS A 4 -17.02 35.24 -39.35
CA LYS A 4 -16.10 35.43 -38.21
C LYS A 4 -16.58 34.72 -36.92
N VAL A 5 -17.85 34.39 -36.79
CA VAL A 5 -18.39 33.74 -35.58
C VAL A 5 -18.10 32.25 -35.57
N SER A 6 -18.09 31.58 -36.73
CA SER A 6 -17.85 30.13 -36.83
C SER A 6 -16.41 29.73 -36.46
N ALA A 7 -15.39 30.58 -36.73
CA ALA A 7 -14.00 30.27 -36.44
C ALA A 7 -13.70 30.32 -34.92
N THR A 8 -14.34 31.25 -34.21
CA THR A 8 -14.14 31.38 -32.75
C THR A 8 -14.77 30.25 -31.96
N ILE A 9 -15.94 29.77 -32.38
CA ILE A 9 -16.63 28.65 -31.73
C ILE A 9 -15.86 27.34 -31.94
N LEU A 10 -15.30 27.11 -33.13
CA LEU A 10 -14.49 25.92 -33.41
C LEU A 10 -13.20 25.88 -32.59
N SER A 11 -12.53 27.03 -32.39
CA SER A 11 -11.31 27.11 -31.59
C SER A 11 -11.56 26.81 -30.10
N ILE A 12 -12.69 27.27 -29.54
CA ILE A 12 -13.05 27.03 -28.15
C ILE A 12 -13.40 25.54 -27.93
N THR A 13 -14.10 24.92 -28.88
CA THR A 13 -14.50 23.51 -28.77
C THR A 13 -13.28 22.58 -28.82
N ILE A 14 -12.30 22.88 -29.65
CA ILE A 14 -11.06 22.07 -29.76
C ILE A 14 -10.21 22.20 -28.48
N ALA A 15 -10.10 23.42 -27.92
CA ALA A 15 -9.36 23.63 -26.68
C ALA A 15 -10.01 22.92 -25.49
N PHE A 16 -11.34 22.90 -25.40
CA PHE A 16 -12.08 22.23 -24.34
C PHE A 16 -11.96 20.69 -24.44
N SER A 17 -12.06 20.13 -25.64
CA SER A 17 -11.91 18.67 -25.84
C SER A 17 -10.48 18.20 -25.60
N ALA A 18 -9.46 18.97 -25.97
CA ALA A 18 -8.07 18.64 -25.68
C ALA A 18 -7.75 18.69 -24.18
N GLY A 19 -8.32 19.67 -23.45
CA GLY A 19 -8.17 19.77 -22.00
C GLY A 19 -8.82 18.57 -21.26
N MET A 20 -9.99 18.15 -21.64
CA MET A 20 -10.66 16.96 -21.07
C MET A 20 -9.90 15.68 -21.39
N PHE A 21 -9.35 15.53 -22.57
CA PHE A 21 -8.56 14.36 -22.96
C PHE A 21 -7.25 14.27 -22.16
N MET A 22 -6.54 15.38 -21.95
CA MET A 22 -5.33 15.43 -21.14
C MET A 22 -5.61 15.12 -19.67
N GLN A 23 -6.72 15.64 -19.11
CA GLN A 23 -7.10 15.36 -17.72
C GLN A 23 -7.46 13.90 -17.52
N HIS A 24 -8.17 13.29 -18.45
CA HIS A 24 -8.51 11.86 -18.40
C HIS A 24 -7.25 10.98 -18.49
N GLN A 25 -6.27 11.34 -19.32
CA GLN A 25 -5.00 10.60 -19.40
C GLN A 25 -4.20 10.67 -18.09
N THR A 26 -4.15 11.84 -17.44
CA THR A 26 -3.45 11.99 -16.15
C THR A 26 -4.11 11.17 -15.03
N GLU A 27 -5.43 11.11 -14.99
CA GLU A 27 -6.15 10.27 -14.02
C GLU A 27 -5.92 8.77 -14.26
N VAL A 28 -5.90 8.31 -15.51
CA VAL A 28 -5.64 6.91 -15.87
C VAL A 28 -4.20 6.51 -15.52
N TYR A 29 -3.22 7.38 -15.76
CA TYR A 29 -1.83 7.12 -15.36
C TYR A 29 -1.68 7.05 -13.83
N ALA A 30 -2.33 7.91 -13.08
CA ALA A 30 -2.31 7.90 -11.62
C ALA A 30 -3.00 6.66 -11.02
N GLN A 31 -4.03 6.13 -11.67
CA GLN A 31 -4.74 4.93 -11.22
C GLN A 31 -3.95 3.63 -11.47
N ASN A 32 -3.05 3.61 -12.46
CA ASN A 32 -2.27 2.42 -12.81
C ASN A 32 -0.85 2.41 -12.22
N GLN A 33 -0.50 3.39 -11.41
CA GLN A 33 0.80 3.41 -10.77
C GLN A 33 0.79 2.58 -9.49
N LYS A 34 1.70 1.59 -9.41
CA LYS A 34 1.93 0.84 -8.16
C LYS A 34 2.19 1.79 -7.01
N VAL A 35 1.65 1.47 -5.87
CA VAL A 35 1.92 2.16 -4.61
C VAL A 35 2.59 1.21 -3.64
N TYR A 36 3.50 1.73 -2.85
CA TYR A 36 4.22 0.98 -1.83
C TYR A 36 3.71 1.40 -0.46
N GLU A 37 3.52 0.45 0.42
CA GLU A 37 3.11 0.72 1.80
C GLU A 37 4.21 0.26 2.74
N LEU A 38 4.88 1.21 3.39
CA LEU A 38 5.84 0.98 4.45
C LEU A 38 5.09 0.91 5.77
N ARG A 39 5.31 -0.18 6.50
CA ARG A 39 4.71 -0.39 7.82
C ARG A 39 5.78 -0.63 8.86
N THR A 40 5.66 0.08 9.96
CA THR A 40 6.51 -0.10 11.15
C THR A 40 5.65 -0.59 12.31
N TYR A 41 5.99 -1.75 12.81
CA TYR A 41 5.31 -2.36 13.96
C TYR A 41 6.19 -2.24 15.19
N THR A 42 5.62 -1.74 16.28
CA THR A 42 6.24 -1.80 17.61
C THR A 42 5.56 -2.91 18.40
N THR A 43 6.34 -3.76 19.03
CA THR A 43 5.82 -4.86 19.86
C THR A 43 5.90 -4.54 21.36
N ALA A 44 5.11 -5.27 22.14
CA ALA A 44 5.33 -5.34 23.57
C ALA A 44 6.72 -5.94 23.88
N ALA A 45 7.27 -5.64 25.02
CA ALA A 45 8.60 -6.10 25.42
C ALA A 45 8.73 -7.62 25.33
N GLY A 46 9.77 -8.10 24.63
CA GLY A 46 10.03 -9.52 24.42
C GLY A 46 9.09 -10.21 23.41
N ARG A 47 8.19 -9.50 22.74
CA ARG A 47 7.20 -10.10 21.83
C ARG A 47 7.61 -10.04 20.35
N LEU A 48 8.76 -9.44 20.00
CA LEU A 48 9.23 -9.41 18.62
C LEU A 48 9.42 -10.83 18.03
N PRO A 49 10.02 -11.82 18.73
CA PRO A 49 10.12 -13.17 18.20
C PRO A 49 8.76 -13.81 17.86
N ALA A 50 7.73 -13.55 18.64
CA ALA A 50 6.38 -14.03 18.36
C ALA A 50 5.77 -13.38 17.10
N LEU A 51 6.05 -12.09 16.87
CA LEU A 51 5.68 -11.41 15.64
C LEU A 51 6.37 -12.02 14.43
N LEU A 52 7.69 -12.20 14.49
CA LEU A 52 8.48 -12.78 13.40
C LEU A 52 8.02 -14.22 13.08
N ASN A 53 7.74 -15.02 14.09
CA ASN A 53 7.19 -16.39 13.94
C ASN A 53 5.80 -16.35 13.25
N ARG A 54 4.95 -15.41 13.57
CA ARG A 54 3.64 -15.28 12.93
C ARG A 54 3.79 -14.92 11.45
N PHE A 55 4.65 -13.95 11.12
CA PHE A 55 4.92 -13.57 9.72
C PHE A 55 5.49 -14.76 8.93
N GLY A 56 6.56 -15.40 9.41
CA GLY A 56 7.17 -16.55 8.77
C GLY A 56 6.30 -17.82 8.81
N GLY A 57 5.31 -17.86 9.70
CA GLY A 57 4.40 -19.00 9.86
C GLY A 57 3.13 -18.92 9.03
N GLY A 58 3.05 -18.01 8.04
CA GLY A 58 1.94 -17.98 7.08
C GLY A 58 1.23 -16.62 6.93
N GLU A 59 1.52 -15.59 7.74
CA GLU A 59 0.91 -14.27 7.56
C GLU A 59 1.30 -13.66 6.20
N ILE A 60 2.54 -13.88 5.75
CA ILE A 60 3.01 -13.45 4.44
C ILE A 60 2.23 -14.13 3.31
N ASP A 61 1.93 -15.42 3.43
CA ASP A 61 1.14 -16.16 2.45
C ASP A 61 -0.28 -15.60 2.34
N LEU A 62 -0.84 -15.14 3.46
CA LEU A 62 -2.14 -14.48 3.47
C LEU A 62 -2.08 -13.09 2.81
N PHE A 63 -1.00 -12.34 2.95
CA PHE A 63 -0.82 -11.08 2.21
C PHE A 63 -0.85 -11.35 0.69
N ILE A 64 -0.09 -12.33 0.23
CA ILE A 64 -0.03 -12.72 -1.19
C ILE A 64 -1.41 -13.19 -1.67
N LYS A 65 -2.09 -14.03 -0.89
CA LYS A 65 -3.46 -14.51 -1.18
C LYS A 65 -4.43 -13.35 -1.42
N HIS A 66 -4.28 -12.27 -0.69
CA HIS A 66 -5.14 -11.10 -0.77
C HIS A 66 -4.59 -10.00 -1.68
N GLY A 67 -3.67 -10.31 -2.60
CA GLY A 67 -3.22 -9.40 -3.65
C GLY A 67 -2.16 -8.39 -3.24
N MET A 68 -1.49 -8.57 -2.09
CA MET A 68 -0.35 -7.76 -1.69
C MET A 68 0.94 -8.40 -2.19
N THR A 69 1.82 -7.61 -2.78
CA THR A 69 3.16 -8.07 -3.19
C THR A 69 4.17 -7.75 -2.10
N SER A 70 4.84 -8.75 -1.56
CA SER A 70 5.91 -8.57 -0.59
C SER A 70 7.13 -7.92 -1.23
N VAL A 71 7.62 -6.82 -0.65
CA VAL A 71 8.87 -6.16 -1.05
C VAL A 71 10.00 -6.59 -0.12
N GLY A 72 9.78 -6.57 1.19
CA GLY A 72 10.75 -7.02 2.17
C GLY A 72 10.31 -6.82 3.61
N TYR A 73 11.06 -7.44 4.52
CA TYR A 73 10.81 -7.47 5.96
C TYR A 73 12.12 -7.32 6.70
N TRP A 74 12.19 -6.37 7.64
CA TRP A 74 13.43 -6.01 8.33
C TRP A 74 13.21 -5.83 9.83
N VAL A 75 14.22 -6.11 10.59
CA VAL A 75 14.39 -5.66 11.96
C VAL A 75 15.54 -4.63 11.93
N PRO A 76 15.36 -3.43 12.48
CA PRO A 76 16.45 -2.46 12.58
C PRO A 76 17.66 -3.02 13.32
N ASP A 77 18.87 -2.60 12.93
CA ASP A 77 20.12 -2.97 13.61
C ASP A 77 20.47 -2.04 14.78
N ASP A 78 19.68 -1.00 15.00
CA ASP A 78 19.79 -0.13 16.19
C ASP A 78 19.53 -0.92 17.47
N ALA A 79 20.31 -0.63 18.51
CA ALA A 79 20.32 -1.40 19.76
C ALA A 79 18.98 -1.40 20.50
N GLU A 80 18.21 -0.32 20.42
CA GLU A 80 16.88 -0.20 21.06
C GLU A 80 15.78 -0.74 20.16
N LEU A 81 15.76 -0.34 18.89
CA LEU A 81 14.72 -0.71 17.95
C LEU A 81 14.76 -2.21 17.60
N SER A 82 15.94 -2.83 17.58
CA SER A 82 16.09 -4.28 17.33
C SER A 82 15.38 -5.16 18.35
N GLN A 83 15.03 -4.62 19.51
CA GLN A 83 14.36 -5.38 20.56
C GLN A 83 12.85 -5.51 20.37
N ASN A 84 12.24 -4.57 19.64
CA ASN A 84 10.77 -4.47 19.60
C ASN A 84 10.20 -3.96 18.28
N THR A 85 11.01 -3.75 17.26
CA THR A 85 10.55 -3.11 16.03
C THR A 85 10.73 -4.03 14.82
N MET A 86 9.69 -4.12 14.00
CA MET A 86 9.72 -4.73 12.69
C MET A 86 9.25 -3.74 11.66
N VAL A 87 10.00 -3.61 10.57
CA VAL A 87 9.65 -2.78 9.40
C VAL A 87 9.41 -3.70 8.22
N TYR A 88 8.36 -3.46 7.47
CA TYR A 88 8.14 -4.18 6.22
C TYR A 88 7.48 -3.32 5.17
N MET A 89 7.60 -3.73 3.93
CA MET A 89 7.01 -3.06 2.79
C MET A 89 6.25 -4.05 1.93
N VAL A 90 5.04 -3.66 1.54
CA VAL A 90 4.24 -4.33 0.53
C VAL A 90 3.93 -3.37 -0.61
N ALA A 91 3.72 -3.90 -1.80
CA ALA A 91 3.29 -3.14 -2.96
C ALA A 91 1.87 -3.57 -3.36
N HIS A 92 1.11 -2.60 -3.86
CA HIS A 92 -0.24 -2.76 -4.37
C HIS A 92 -0.33 -2.18 -5.78
N GLU A 93 -1.26 -2.67 -6.59
CA GLU A 93 -1.48 -2.15 -7.94
C GLU A 93 -1.86 -0.66 -7.93
N ASN A 94 -2.63 -0.23 -6.94
CA ASN A 94 -3.03 1.15 -6.69
C ASN A 94 -3.63 1.29 -5.27
N ARG A 95 -4.08 2.49 -4.91
CA ARG A 95 -4.67 2.78 -3.58
C ARG A 95 -5.97 2.01 -3.32
N ASP A 96 -6.82 1.85 -4.32
CA ASP A 96 -8.09 1.12 -4.18
C ASP A 96 -7.83 -0.37 -3.98
N ALA A 97 -6.87 -0.94 -4.71
CA ALA A 97 -6.42 -2.32 -4.51
C ALA A 97 -5.84 -2.53 -3.10
N ALA A 98 -5.08 -1.56 -2.57
CA ALA A 98 -4.58 -1.62 -1.19
C ALA A 98 -5.73 -1.70 -0.17
N ALA A 99 -6.72 -0.83 -0.30
CA ALA A 99 -7.90 -0.83 0.58
C ALA A 99 -8.67 -2.15 0.51
N ALA A 100 -8.89 -2.68 -0.69
CA ALA A 100 -9.57 -3.95 -0.91
C ALA A 100 -8.78 -5.13 -0.31
N SER A 101 -7.46 -5.17 -0.52
CA SER A 101 -6.56 -6.21 -0.01
C SER A 101 -6.56 -6.25 1.52
N TRP A 102 -6.40 -5.10 2.18
CA TRP A 102 -6.44 -5.03 3.64
C TRP A 102 -7.81 -5.39 4.22
N SER A 103 -8.90 -5.00 3.56
CA SER A 103 -10.25 -5.38 3.96
C SER A 103 -10.45 -6.91 3.87
N ALA A 104 -10.04 -7.52 2.76
CA ALA A 104 -10.16 -8.95 2.55
C ALA A 104 -9.27 -9.77 3.51
N PHE A 105 -8.02 -9.34 3.73
CA PHE A 105 -7.13 -9.93 4.72
C PHE A 105 -7.72 -9.84 6.13
N GLY A 106 -8.22 -8.67 6.51
CA GLY A 106 -8.81 -8.45 7.84
C GLY A 106 -10.06 -9.31 8.11
N ALA A 107 -10.79 -9.71 7.06
CA ALA A 107 -11.97 -10.56 7.15
C ALA A 107 -11.66 -12.07 7.05
N ASP A 108 -10.42 -12.47 6.74
CA ASP A 108 -10.05 -13.86 6.53
C ASP A 108 -10.09 -14.66 7.85
N PRO A 109 -10.88 -15.74 7.95
CA PRO A 109 -10.94 -16.57 9.15
C PRO A 109 -9.61 -17.26 9.48
N VAL A 110 -8.74 -17.52 8.49
CA VAL A 110 -7.40 -18.08 8.72
C VAL A 110 -6.54 -17.04 9.43
N TRP A 111 -6.63 -15.77 9.02
CA TRP A 111 -5.99 -14.67 9.74
C TRP A 111 -6.47 -14.57 11.18
N HIS A 112 -7.78 -14.61 11.41
CA HIS A 112 -8.34 -14.54 12.77
C HIS A 112 -7.77 -15.65 13.66
N THR A 113 -7.78 -16.89 13.19
CA THR A 113 -7.23 -18.03 13.92
C THR A 113 -5.75 -17.87 14.24
N MET A 114 -4.95 -17.48 13.25
CA MET A 114 -3.51 -17.26 13.40
C MET A 114 -3.20 -16.12 14.37
N ARG A 115 -3.89 -15.01 14.22
CA ARG A 115 -3.77 -13.83 15.10
C ARG A 115 -4.08 -14.21 16.54
N ASP A 116 -5.21 -14.85 16.76
CA ASP A 116 -5.70 -15.17 18.11
C ASP A 116 -4.77 -16.18 18.80
N LYS A 117 -4.33 -17.22 18.08
CA LYS A 117 -3.32 -18.15 18.57
C LYS A 117 -2.00 -17.46 18.94
N SER A 118 -1.54 -16.52 18.13
CA SER A 118 -0.29 -15.80 18.39
C SER A 118 -0.36 -14.89 19.61
N ARG A 119 -1.57 -14.61 20.11
CA ARG A 119 -1.87 -13.69 21.22
C ARG A 119 -2.25 -14.40 22.52
N GLU A 120 -2.22 -15.74 22.57
CA GLU A 120 -2.57 -16.51 23.78
C GLU A 120 -1.75 -16.06 24.99
N ASP A 121 -0.47 -15.68 24.78
CA ASP A 121 0.42 -15.15 25.82
C ASP A 121 0.39 -13.60 25.94
N GLY A 122 -0.65 -12.95 25.40
CA GLY A 122 -0.83 -11.51 25.45
C GLY A 122 -0.61 -10.81 24.10
N ALA A 123 -0.82 -9.49 24.11
CA ALA A 123 -0.70 -8.67 22.93
C ALA A 123 0.75 -8.71 22.36
N ILE A 124 0.85 -8.78 21.03
CA ILE A 124 2.14 -8.73 20.35
C ILE A 124 2.44 -7.29 19.91
N VAL A 125 1.57 -6.70 19.10
CA VAL A 125 1.76 -5.37 18.50
C VAL A 125 1.08 -4.33 19.38
N THR A 126 1.84 -3.30 19.75
CA THR A 126 1.38 -2.16 20.56
C THR A 126 1.29 -0.88 19.75
N GLY A 127 1.96 -0.81 18.62
CA GLY A 127 1.93 0.35 17.73
C GLY A 127 2.10 -0.05 16.27
N VAL A 128 1.41 0.67 15.40
CA VAL A 128 1.52 0.54 13.94
C VAL A 128 1.61 1.93 13.33
N VAL A 129 2.66 2.15 12.56
CA VAL A 129 2.76 3.31 11.66
C VAL A 129 2.76 2.79 10.25
N ASN A 130 1.90 3.35 9.40
CA ASN A 130 1.87 3.02 7.97
C ASN A 130 2.00 4.29 7.13
N GLN A 131 2.76 4.19 6.06
CA GLN A 131 3.01 5.27 5.12
C GLN A 131 2.92 4.73 3.70
N PHE A 132 2.11 5.36 2.88
CA PHE A 132 2.13 5.08 1.46
C PHE A 132 3.21 5.91 0.77
N LEU A 133 3.89 5.28 -0.17
CA LEU A 133 5.00 5.85 -0.91
C LEU A 133 4.70 5.70 -2.40
N ASP A 134 4.77 6.79 -3.13
CA ASP A 134 4.68 6.79 -4.58
C ASP A 134 6.11 6.81 -5.15
N PRO A 135 6.48 5.91 -6.08
CA PRO A 135 7.83 5.91 -6.62
C PRO A 135 8.11 7.19 -7.41
N THR A 136 9.32 7.73 -7.25
CA THR A 136 9.79 8.85 -8.06
C THR A 136 10.13 8.37 -9.47
N SER A 137 10.20 9.30 -10.44
CA SER A 137 10.52 8.97 -11.85
C SER A 137 11.91 8.32 -12.06
N PHE A 138 12.80 8.43 -11.09
CA PHE A 138 14.12 7.81 -11.10
C PHE A 138 14.21 6.58 -10.17
N SER A 139 13.11 6.15 -9.58
CA SER A 139 13.07 4.94 -8.76
C SER A 139 13.17 3.69 -9.63
N PRO A 140 13.98 2.69 -9.27
CA PRO A 140 13.94 1.38 -9.91
C PRO A 140 12.66 0.60 -9.58
N ALA A 141 11.95 0.99 -8.54
CA ALA A 141 10.65 0.44 -8.17
C ALA A 141 9.56 1.19 -8.93
N GLN A 142 8.93 0.55 -9.92
CA GLN A 142 7.85 1.07 -10.75
C GLN A 142 6.63 0.15 -10.67
#